data_60a003967ba57d24e678a4613bbfa2a2
#
_entry.id   60a003967ba57d24e678a4613bbfa2a2
#
_cell.length_a   1.000
_cell.length_b   1.000
_cell.length_c   1.000
_cell.angle_alpha   90.00
_cell.angle_beta   90.00
_cell.angle_gamma   90.00
#
_symmetry.space_group_name_H-M   'P 1'
#
loop_
_entity.id
_entity.type
_entity.pdbx_description
1 polymer ?
#
loop_
_entity_poly.entity_id
_entity_poly.type
_entity_poly.pdbx_seq_one_letter_code
_entity_poly.pdbx_strand_id
1 'polypeptide(L)'
;MRQKKNWLFLQHKQFRIMTATRSRKTETIIYVVIWAIVVGLYLLDKMRARAQISLPLLDATVLWNMVHTLFPFVVLFLVNNMLLIPRLLLKNRLPAYFAAAAFAVILVWVGQYVDFVHFMQRPPHGIGQFPHPQLRPLIPLPLLMDFTYAVLVVGCNIAIVLLFQRFDDKIERESLMKANAESQLAYLKSQINPHFYMNMLNNIHGMIEIDAEK
;
A
#
# COMPACT_ATOMS: atom_id res chain seq x y z
N MET A 1 13.19 32.27 23.90
CA MET A 1 12.39 32.04 22.67
C MET A 1 12.99 30.98 21.74
N ARG A 2 14.31 30.89 21.54
CA ARG A 2 15.00 29.94 20.64
C ARG A 2 14.83 28.45 21.05
N GLN A 3 14.84 28.13 22.34
CA GLN A 3 14.70 26.76 22.85
C GLN A 3 13.30 26.17 22.63
N LYS A 4 12.21 26.92 22.76
CA LYS A 4 10.84 26.47 22.49
C LYS A 4 10.62 26.11 21.02
N LYS A 5 11.23 26.85 20.08
CA LYS A 5 11.15 26.54 18.63
C LYS A 5 11.87 25.23 18.30
N ASN A 6 13.02 24.95 18.90
CA ASN A 6 13.75 23.70 18.69
C ASN A 6 12.98 22.49 19.26
N TRP A 7 12.31 22.64 20.38
CA TRP A 7 11.55 21.56 21.00
C TRP A 7 10.32 21.18 20.19
N LEU A 8 9.56 22.17 19.68
CA LEU A 8 8.43 21.94 18.77
C LEU A 8 8.86 21.29 17.45
N PHE A 9 10.00 21.71 16.90
CA PHE A 9 10.55 21.10 15.67
C PHE A 9 10.94 19.63 15.88
N LEU A 10 11.55 19.29 17.04
CA LEU A 10 11.90 17.92 17.40
C LEU A 10 10.67 17.05 17.64
N GLN A 11 9.62 17.56 18.28
CA GLN A 11 8.36 16.86 18.45
C GLN A 11 7.68 16.57 17.12
N HIS A 12 7.62 17.55 16.21
CA HIS A 12 7.08 17.35 14.87
C HIS A 12 7.87 16.31 14.06
N LYS A 13 9.19 16.33 14.17
CA LYS A 13 10.06 15.35 13.50
C LYS A 13 9.86 13.94 14.07
N GLN A 14 9.76 13.78 15.38
CA GLN A 14 9.50 12.49 16.03
C GLN A 14 8.09 11.97 15.68
N PHE A 15 7.09 12.83 15.69
CA PHE A 15 5.72 12.46 15.31
C PHE A 15 5.66 11.99 13.85
N ARG A 16 6.32 12.70 12.93
CA ARG A 16 6.40 12.33 11.50
C ARG A 16 7.12 10.98 11.29
N ILE A 17 8.20 10.70 12.03
CA ILE A 17 8.90 9.41 11.96
C ILE A 17 8.01 8.29 12.51
N MET A 18 7.31 8.51 13.60
CA MET A 18 6.45 7.51 14.25
C MET A 18 5.22 7.17 13.39
N THR A 19 4.59 8.16 12.76
CA THR A 19 3.45 7.92 11.84
C THR A 19 3.90 7.21 10.56
N ALA A 20 5.02 7.61 9.96
CA ALA A 20 5.55 6.97 8.76
C ALA A 20 5.98 5.50 9.01
N THR A 21 6.55 5.19 10.17
CA THR A 21 6.90 3.81 10.53
C THR A 21 5.68 2.95 10.81
N ARG A 22 4.63 3.51 11.41
CA ARG A 22 3.35 2.83 11.64
C ARG A 22 2.64 2.54 10.33
N SER A 23 2.58 3.51 9.42
CA SER A 23 1.99 3.38 8.08
C SER A 23 2.66 2.26 7.29
N ARG A 24 3.99 2.22 7.24
CA ARG A 24 4.75 1.17 6.54
C ARG A 24 4.52 -0.24 7.12
N LYS A 25 4.42 -0.38 8.44
CA LYS A 25 4.12 -1.68 9.06
C LYS A 25 2.73 -2.18 8.67
N THR A 26 1.74 -1.30 8.68
CA THR A 26 0.36 -1.63 8.30
C THR A 26 0.28 -2.02 6.82
N GLU A 27 0.96 -1.29 5.95
CA GLU A 27 1.07 -1.61 4.52
C GLU A 27 1.69 -2.99 4.30
N THR A 28 2.80 -3.30 4.97
CA THR A 28 3.45 -4.62 4.89
C THR A 28 2.52 -5.73 5.37
N ILE A 29 1.79 -5.54 6.47
CA ILE A 29 0.83 -6.52 6.97
C ILE A 29 -0.26 -6.79 5.92
N ILE A 30 -0.80 -5.75 5.30
CA ILE A 30 -1.82 -5.89 4.25
C ILE A 30 -1.28 -6.71 3.08
N TYR A 31 -0.05 -6.44 2.61
CA TYR A 31 0.55 -7.23 1.54
C TYR A 31 0.74 -8.70 1.94
N VAL A 32 1.21 -8.97 3.16
CA VAL A 32 1.36 -10.34 3.66
C VAL A 32 0.02 -11.06 3.71
N VAL A 33 -1.04 -10.39 4.19
CA VAL A 33 -2.39 -10.97 4.24
C VAL A 33 -2.92 -11.26 2.83
N ILE A 34 -2.76 -10.32 1.89
CA ILE A 34 -3.19 -10.52 0.50
C ILE A 34 -2.47 -11.72 -0.12
N TRP A 35 -1.14 -11.79 0.01
CA TRP A 35 -0.38 -12.92 -0.53
C TRP A 35 -0.72 -14.25 0.17
N ALA A 36 -0.98 -14.25 1.47
CA ALA A 36 -1.44 -15.45 2.18
C ALA A 36 -2.81 -15.93 1.66
N ILE A 37 -3.73 -15.03 1.35
CA ILE A 37 -5.02 -15.35 0.73
C ILE A 37 -4.81 -15.92 -0.68
N VAL A 38 -3.97 -15.30 -1.50
CA VAL A 38 -3.68 -15.78 -2.87
C VAL A 38 -3.09 -17.18 -2.86
N VAL A 39 -2.09 -17.44 -2.00
CA VAL A 39 -1.49 -18.77 -1.82
C VAL A 39 -2.53 -19.77 -1.31
N GLY A 40 -3.33 -19.38 -0.31
CA GLY A 40 -4.39 -20.23 0.25
C GLY A 40 -5.43 -20.63 -0.80
N LEU A 41 -5.90 -19.69 -1.60
CA LEU A 41 -6.86 -19.95 -2.67
C LEU A 41 -6.26 -20.87 -3.75
N TYR A 42 -5.00 -20.64 -4.14
CA TYR A 42 -4.29 -21.51 -5.08
C TYR A 42 -4.21 -22.95 -4.55
N LEU A 43 -3.79 -23.13 -3.28
CA LEU A 43 -3.69 -24.45 -2.66
C LEU A 43 -5.06 -25.13 -2.58
N LEU A 44 -6.11 -24.42 -2.18
CA LEU A 44 -7.47 -24.95 -2.11
C LEU A 44 -7.97 -25.43 -3.50
N ASP A 45 -7.69 -24.69 -4.56
CA ASP A 45 -8.03 -25.08 -5.93
C ASP A 45 -7.32 -26.40 -6.30
N LYS A 46 -6.03 -26.49 -6.06
CA LYS A 46 -5.23 -27.69 -6.35
C LYS A 46 -5.62 -28.89 -5.50
N MET A 47 -5.89 -28.68 -4.22
CA MET A 47 -6.38 -29.75 -3.34
C MET A 47 -7.75 -30.27 -3.79
N ARG A 48 -8.66 -29.36 -4.18
CA ARG A 48 -9.98 -29.76 -4.69
C ARG A 48 -9.88 -30.56 -5.98
N ALA A 49 -9.06 -30.12 -6.92
CA ALA A 49 -8.84 -30.82 -8.19
C ALA A 49 -8.23 -32.22 -7.95
N ARG A 50 -7.27 -32.37 -7.02
CA ARG A 50 -6.65 -33.67 -6.69
C ARG A 50 -7.58 -34.60 -5.93
N ALA A 51 -8.43 -34.10 -5.05
CA ALA A 51 -9.42 -34.88 -4.33
C ALA A 51 -10.39 -35.58 -5.30
N GLN A 52 -10.71 -34.97 -6.44
CA GLN A 52 -11.59 -35.57 -7.46
C GLN A 52 -10.96 -36.79 -8.15
N ILE A 53 -9.64 -36.89 -8.20
CA ILE A 53 -8.90 -37.98 -8.86
C ILE A 53 -8.14 -38.89 -7.86
N SER A 54 -8.50 -38.81 -6.58
CA SER A 54 -7.90 -39.62 -5.49
C SER A 54 -6.38 -39.55 -5.40
N LEU A 55 -5.75 -38.44 -5.75
CA LEU A 55 -4.32 -38.21 -5.61
C LEU A 55 -4.00 -37.60 -4.24
N PRO A 56 -2.73 -37.73 -3.76
CA PRO A 56 -2.30 -37.06 -2.53
C PRO A 56 -2.57 -35.55 -2.61
N LEU A 57 -3.20 -34.98 -1.57
CA LEU A 57 -3.65 -33.59 -1.55
C LEU A 57 -2.49 -32.61 -1.62
N LEU A 58 -1.38 -32.93 -0.94
CA LEU A 58 -0.15 -32.14 -0.93
C LEU A 58 1.03 -33.04 -1.26
N ASP A 59 1.75 -32.70 -2.30
CA ASP A 59 2.88 -33.41 -2.83
C ASP A 59 3.91 -32.37 -3.34
N ALA A 60 5.16 -32.75 -3.49
CA ALA A 60 6.24 -31.90 -3.97
C ALA A 60 5.92 -31.27 -5.34
N THR A 61 5.16 -31.98 -6.19
CA THR A 61 4.72 -31.45 -7.49
C THR A 61 3.74 -30.29 -7.37
N VAL A 62 2.85 -30.29 -6.35
CA VAL A 62 1.94 -29.17 -6.10
C VAL A 62 2.72 -27.94 -5.66
N LEU A 63 3.67 -28.14 -4.73
CA LEU A 63 4.51 -27.05 -4.24
C LEU A 63 5.39 -26.49 -5.35
N TRP A 64 5.98 -27.34 -6.16
CA TRP A 64 6.79 -26.92 -7.32
C TRP A 64 5.95 -26.10 -8.31
N ASN A 65 4.78 -26.60 -8.69
CA ASN A 65 3.88 -25.91 -9.60
C ASN A 65 3.37 -24.59 -9.01
N MET A 66 3.11 -24.54 -7.70
CA MET A 66 2.74 -23.31 -7.02
C MET A 66 3.83 -22.24 -7.14
N VAL A 67 5.07 -22.61 -6.82
CA VAL A 67 6.20 -21.69 -6.93
C VAL A 67 6.35 -21.20 -8.37
N HIS A 68 6.32 -22.11 -9.34
CA HIS A 68 6.47 -21.77 -10.75
C HIS A 68 5.36 -20.83 -11.26
N THR A 69 4.09 -21.08 -10.87
CA THR A 69 2.95 -20.28 -11.28
C THR A 69 2.93 -18.91 -10.60
N LEU A 70 3.22 -18.84 -9.29
CA LEU A 70 3.11 -17.59 -8.53
C LEU A 70 4.36 -16.72 -8.61
N PHE A 71 5.54 -17.29 -8.86
CA PHE A 71 6.81 -16.58 -8.89
C PHE A 71 6.83 -15.35 -9.82
N PRO A 72 6.34 -15.42 -11.07
CA PRO A 72 6.33 -14.26 -11.96
C PRO A 72 5.48 -13.11 -11.43
N PHE A 73 4.35 -13.41 -10.75
CA PHE A 73 3.49 -12.40 -10.14
C PHE A 73 4.14 -11.77 -8.90
N VAL A 74 4.86 -12.56 -8.11
CA VAL A 74 5.66 -12.04 -6.97
C VAL A 74 6.76 -11.11 -7.48
N VAL A 75 7.47 -11.49 -8.53
CA VAL A 75 8.49 -10.65 -9.16
C VAL A 75 7.87 -9.36 -9.70
N LEU A 76 6.75 -9.46 -10.41
CA LEU A 76 6.01 -8.29 -10.92
C LEU A 76 5.61 -7.35 -9.78
N PHE A 77 5.07 -7.89 -8.67
CA PHE A 77 4.73 -7.12 -7.49
C PHE A 77 5.95 -6.41 -6.89
N LEU A 78 7.05 -7.12 -6.72
CA LEU A 78 8.28 -6.55 -6.15
C LEU A 78 8.87 -5.46 -7.06
N VAL A 79 8.95 -5.70 -8.36
CA VAL A 79 9.44 -4.70 -9.34
C VAL A 79 8.55 -3.47 -9.32
N ASN A 80 7.22 -3.66 -9.32
CA ASN A 80 6.29 -2.55 -9.26
C ASN A 80 6.45 -1.75 -7.96
N ASN A 81 6.50 -2.44 -6.81
CA ASN A 81 6.54 -1.78 -5.50
C ASN A 81 7.90 -1.14 -5.16
N MET A 82 9.02 -1.79 -5.54
CA MET A 82 10.37 -1.32 -5.17
C MET A 82 10.99 -0.38 -6.22
N LEU A 83 10.61 -0.50 -7.50
CA LEU A 83 11.23 0.24 -8.60
C LEU A 83 10.27 1.23 -9.26
N LEU A 84 9.11 0.76 -9.74
CA LEU A 84 8.23 1.59 -10.57
C LEU A 84 7.53 2.67 -9.74
N ILE A 85 6.90 2.29 -8.64
CA ILE A 85 6.15 3.21 -7.78
C ILE A 85 7.06 4.33 -7.25
N PRO A 86 8.20 4.06 -6.55
CA PRO A 86 8.99 5.13 -5.96
C PRO A 86 9.75 5.98 -6.98
N ARG A 87 10.10 5.42 -8.14
CA ARG A 87 10.88 6.13 -9.14
C ARG A 87 10.06 6.90 -10.17
N LEU A 88 8.85 6.42 -10.47
CA LEU A 88 8.01 6.96 -11.55
C LEU A 88 6.70 7.53 -11.02
N LEU A 89 5.91 6.75 -10.27
CA LEU A 89 4.59 7.17 -9.78
C LEU A 89 4.71 8.32 -8.78
N LEU A 90 5.51 8.16 -7.73
CA LEU A 90 5.67 9.18 -6.68
C LEU A 90 6.46 10.42 -7.16
N LYS A 91 7.18 10.32 -8.29
CA LYS A 91 7.83 11.47 -8.94
C LYS A 91 6.95 12.16 -9.97
N ASN A 92 5.65 11.84 -9.99
CA ASN A 92 4.65 12.40 -10.91
C ASN A 92 4.96 12.19 -12.40
N ARG A 93 5.70 11.12 -12.73
CA ARG A 93 5.99 10.70 -14.11
C ARG A 93 4.98 9.64 -14.57
N LEU A 94 3.69 9.99 -14.53
CA LEU A 94 2.58 9.06 -14.80
C LEU A 94 2.69 8.34 -16.15
N PRO A 95 2.97 9.00 -17.31
CA PRO A 95 3.05 8.29 -18.58
C PRO A 95 4.15 7.23 -18.60
N ALA A 96 5.33 7.55 -18.02
CA ALA A 96 6.44 6.62 -17.93
C ALA A 96 6.12 5.44 -17.00
N TYR A 97 5.38 5.69 -15.92
CA TYR A 97 4.93 4.65 -15.01
C TYR A 97 4.00 3.66 -15.72
N PHE A 98 2.94 4.15 -16.39
CA PHE A 98 2.00 3.27 -17.09
C PHE A 98 2.65 2.51 -18.24
N ALA A 99 3.55 3.12 -18.99
CA ALA A 99 4.31 2.44 -20.04
C ALA A 99 5.20 1.32 -19.46
N ALA A 100 5.93 1.57 -18.38
CA ALA A 100 6.78 0.58 -17.73
C ALA A 100 5.97 -0.55 -17.07
N ALA A 101 4.83 -0.22 -16.45
CA ALA A 101 3.93 -1.21 -15.84
C ALA A 101 3.28 -2.10 -16.91
N ALA A 102 2.80 -1.51 -18.02
CA ALA A 102 2.27 -2.27 -19.16
C ALA A 102 3.33 -3.18 -19.76
N PHE A 103 4.56 -2.70 -19.95
CA PHE A 103 5.67 -3.51 -20.42
C PHE A 103 5.96 -4.69 -19.47
N ALA A 104 6.00 -4.47 -18.17
CA ALA A 104 6.23 -5.52 -17.18
C ALA A 104 5.11 -6.57 -17.18
N VAL A 105 3.83 -6.16 -17.30
CA VAL A 105 2.68 -7.07 -17.43
C VAL A 105 2.79 -7.92 -18.69
N ILE A 106 3.11 -7.29 -19.83
CA ILE A 106 3.29 -8.00 -21.11
C ILE A 106 4.43 -9.01 -21.01
N LEU A 107 5.54 -8.65 -20.37
CA LEU A 107 6.70 -9.52 -20.20
C LEU A 107 6.35 -10.77 -19.37
N VAL A 108 5.63 -10.61 -18.27
CA VAL A 108 5.12 -11.73 -17.46
C VAL A 108 4.17 -12.60 -18.29
N TRP A 109 3.25 -11.98 -19.00
CA TRP A 109 2.28 -12.71 -19.83
C TRP A 109 2.94 -13.51 -20.95
N VAL A 110 3.94 -12.94 -21.64
CA VAL A 110 4.74 -13.63 -22.65
C VAL A 110 5.51 -14.82 -22.04
N GLY A 111 6.06 -14.65 -20.83
CA GLY A 111 6.70 -15.75 -20.11
C GLY A 111 5.73 -16.91 -19.86
N GLN A 112 4.54 -16.63 -19.34
CA GLN A 112 3.50 -17.63 -19.12
C GLN A 112 3.04 -18.30 -20.44
N TYR A 113 2.98 -17.54 -21.54
CA TYR A 113 2.70 -18.09 -22.85
C TYR A 113 3.76 -19.09 -23.32
N VAL A 114 5.03 -18.76 -23.16
CA VAL A 114 6.15 -19.66 -23.52
C VAL A 114 6.07 -20.95 -22.69
N ASP A 115 5.83 -20.85 -21.39
CA ASP A 115 5.68 -22.00 -20.51
C ASP A 115 4.48 -22.87 -20.92
N PHE A 116 3.36 -22.24 -21.25
CA PHE A 116 2.18 -22.95 -21.75
C PHE A 116 2.48 -23.71 -23.05
N VAL A 117 3.17 -23.09 -24.02
CA VAL A 117 3.55 -23.73 -25.28
C VAL A 117 4.49 -24.92 -25.04
N HIS A 118 5.51 -24.75 -24.18
CA HIS A 118 6.41 -25.85 -23.80
C HIS A 118 5.68 -27.00 -23.11
N PHE A 119 4.72 -26.70 -22.25
CA PHE A 119 3.87 -27.71 -21.61
C PHE A 119 3.03 -28.50 -22.64
N MET A 120 2.44 -27.80 -23.62
CA MET A 120 1.64 -28.43 -24.68
C MET A 120 2.45 -29.30 -25.66
N GLN A 121 3.75 -29.04 -25.79
CA GLN A 121 4.65 -29.80 -26.66
C GLN A 121 5.20 -31.08 -25.98
N ARG A 122 5.08 -31.21 -24.66
CA ARG A 122 5.49 -32.44 -23.96
C ARG A 122 4.48 -33.54 -24.29
N PRO A 123 4.93 -34.73 -24.76
CA PRO A 123 4.03 -35.85 -25.00
C PRO A 123 3.40 -36.25 -23.66
N PRO A 124 2.09 -36.43 -23.61
CA PRO A 124 1.42 -36.86 -22.39
C PRO A 124 1.93 -38.27 -22.02
N HIS A 125 2.64 -38.39 -20.92
CA HIS A 125 2.94 -39.68 -20.34
C HIS A 125 1.62 -40.30 -19.86
N GLY A 126 1.05 -41.21 -20.71
CA GLY A 126 0.09 -42.20 -20.27
C GLY A 126 -1.41 -41.85 -20.28
N ILE A 127 -1.85 -40.75 -20.84
CA ILE A 127 -3.29 -40.49 -21.00
C ILE A 127 -3.61 -40.36 -22.51
N GLY A 128 -4.53 -41.21 -22.95
CA GLY A 128 -4.88 -41.41 -24.35
C GLY A 128 -5.07 -40.15 -25.17
N GLN A 129 -4.78 -40.29 -26.45
CA GLN A 129 -4.97 -39.30 -27.49
C GLN A 129 -6.33 -38.63 -27.32
N PHE A 130 -6.35 -37.32 -27.16
CA PHE A 130 -7.58 -36.56 -27.31
C PHE A 130 -8.00 -36.58 -28.78
N PRO A 131 -9.12 -37.21 -29.10
CA PRO A 131 -9.44 -37.61 -30.51
C PRO A 131 -10.09 -36.51 -31.35
N HIS A 132 -10.06 -35.25 -30.97
CA HIS A 132 -10.68 -34.22 -31.81
C HIS A 132 -9.78 -32.99 -31.99
N PRO A 133 -9.62 -32.50 -33.25
CA PRO A 133 -9.14 -31.16 -33.53
C PRO A 133 -10.24 -30.18 -33.13
N GLN A 134 -10.38 -29.98 -31.83
CA GLN A 134 -11.23 -28.90 -31.33
C GLN A 134 -10.62 -27.58 -31.79
N LEU A 135 -11.48 -26.70 -32.30
CA LEU A 135 -11.15 -25.29 -32.61
C LEU A 135 -10.37 -24.73 -31.45
N ARG A 136 -9.02 -24.65 -31.60
CA ARG A 136 -8.16 -24.10 -30.57
C ARG A 136 -8.52 -22.62 -30.44
N PRO A 137 -9.01 -22.15 -29.31
CA PRO A 137 -9.25 -20.71 -29.14
C PRO A 137 -7.96 -19.97 -29.41
N LEU A 138 -8.06 -18.82 -30.05
CA LEU A 138 -6.93 -17.98 -30.42
C LEU A 138 -6.03 -17.67 -29.19
N ILE A 139 -6.66 -17.51 -28.04
CA ILE A 139 -6.02 -17.33 -26.75
C ILE A 139 -6.64 -18.34 -25.77
N PRO A 140 -5.85 -19.25 -25.18
CA PRO A 140 -6.34 -20.19 -24.19
C PRO A 140 -6.83 -19.47 -22.93
N LEU A 141 -7.93 -19.96 -22.35
CA LEU A 141 -8.54 -19.38 -21.15
C LEU A 141 -7.55 -19.18 -19.97
N PRO A 142 -6.63 -20.13 -19.67
CA PRO A 142 -5.63 -19.91 -18.63
C PRO A 142 -4.77 -18.67 -18.85
N LEU A 143 -4.33 -18.41 -20.08
CA LEU A 143 -3.50 -17.24 -20.40
C LEU A 143 -4.26 -15.91 -20.26
N LEU A 144 -5.57 -15.92 -20.51
CA LEU A 144 -6.44 -14.76 -20.27
C LEU A 144 -6.54 -14.49 -18.76
N MET A 145 -6.65 -15.55 -17.95
CA MET A 145 -6.68 -15.43 -16.50
C MET A 145 -5.33 -14.91 -15.95
N ASP A 146 -4.20 -15.41 -16.45
CA ASP A 146 -2.87 -14.94 -16.05
C ASP A 146 -2.66 -13.46 -16.37
N PHE A 147 -3.10 -13.01 -17.54
CA PHE A 147 -3.10 -11.59 -17.88
C PHE A 147 -3.95 -10.76 -16.90
N THR A 148 -5.15 -11.23 -16.59
CA THR A 148 -6.04 -10.56 -15.63
C THR A 148 -5.41 -10.49 -14.24
N TYR A 149 -4.78 -11.57 -13.77
CA TYR A 149 -4.07 -11.57 -12.48
C TYR A 149 -2.90 -10.61 -12.47
N ALA A 150 -2.10 -10.53 -13.54
CA ALA A 150 -1.01 -9.57 -13.64
C ALA A 150 -1.50 -8.11 -13.54
N VAL A 151 -2.59 -7.79 -14.25
CA VAL A 151 -3.22 -6.45 -14.18
C VAL A 151 -3.76 -6.17 -12.77
N LEU A 152 -4.42 -7.14 -12.14
CA LEU A 152 -4.94 -7.02 -10.78
C LEU A 152 -3.82 -6.79 -9.76
N VAL A 153 -2.70 -7.52 -9.85
CA VAL A 153 -1.56 -7.36 -8.96
C VAL A 153 -1.01 -5.93 -9.03
N VAL A 154 -0.83 -5.40 -10.24
CA VAL A 154 -0.36 -4.02 -10.43
C VAL A 154 -1.40 -3.01 -9.94
N GLY A 155 -2.68 -3.19 -10.31
CA GLY A 155 -3.77 -2.28 -9.96
C GLY A 155 -4.02 -2.21 -8.45
N CYS A 156 -4.09 -3.37 -7.77
CA CYS A 156 -4.25 -3.42 -6.31
C CYS A 156 -3.06 -2.78 -5.60
N ASN A 157 -1.84 -3.02 -6.08
CA ASN A 157 -0.65 -2.41 -5.49
C ASN A 157 -0.67 -0.88 -5.62
N ILE A 158 -1.02 -0.33 -6.79
CA ILE A 158 -1.21 1.11 -6.97
C ILE A 158 -2.26 1.66 -6.01
N ALA A 159 -3.43 1.00 -5.95
CA ALA A 159 -4.53 1.43 -5.11
C ALA A 159 -4.12 1.50 -3.62
N ILE A 160 -3.43 0.47 -3.13
CA ILE A 160 -2.94 0.42 -1.74
C ILE A 160 -1.97 1.57 -1.49
N VAL A 161 -0.96 1.76 -2.33
CA VAL A 161 0.05 2.82 -2.15
C VAL A 161 -0.61 4.20 -2.17
N LEU A 162 -1.52 4.46 -3.12
CA LEU A 162 -2.22 5.75 -3.20
C LEU A 162 -3.13 5.99 -2.00
N LEU A 163 -3.79 4.95 -1.47
CA LEU A 163 -4.59 5.05 -0.25
C LEU A 163 -3.72 5.45 0.94
N PHE A 164 -2.58 4.76 1.17
CA PHE A 164 -1.68 5.10 2.26
C PHE A 164 -1.11 6.51 2.11
N GLN A 165 -0.72 6.92 0.90
CA GLN A 165 -0.27 8.28 0.64
C GLN A 165 -1.35 9.31 0.99
N ARG A 166 -2.61 9.07 0.63
CA ARG A 166 -3.74 9.96 0.98
C ARG A 166 -3.95 10.05 2.49
N PHE A 167 -3.81 8.93 3.21
CA PHE A 167 -3.91 8.94 4.67
C PHE A 167 -2.77 9.73 5.31
N ASP A 168 -1.54 9.55 4.86
CA ASP A 168 -0.38 10.28 5.37
C ASP A 168 -0.51 11.79 5.09
N ASP A 169 -0.91 12.18 3.87
CA ASP A 169 -1.19 13.58 3.50
C ASP A 169 -2.30 14.20 4.37
N LYS A 170 -3.36 13.43 4.69
CA LYS A 170 -4.45 13.89 5.55
C LYS A 170 -3.96 14.17 6.96
N ILE A 171 -3.21 13.24 7.56
CA ILE A 171 -2.64 13.40 8.90
C ILE A 171 -1.70 14.61 8.96
N GLU A 172 -0.86 14.81 7.93
CA GLU A 172 0.02 15.96 7.85
C GLU A 172 -0.76 17.28 7.78
N ARG A 173 -1.80 17.36 6.94
CA ARG A 173 -2.67 18.55 6.84
C ARG A 173 -3.37 18.86 8.15
N GLU A 174 -3.93 17.87 8.84
CA GLU A 174 -4.58 18.05 10.13
C GLU A 174 -3.60 18.57 11.20
N SER A 175 -2.36 18.04 11.22
CA SER A 175 -1.32 18.50 12.13
C SER A 175 -0.89 19.94 11.86
N LEU A 176 -0.78 20.34 10.59
CA LEU A 176 -0.46 21.71 10.19
C LEU A 176 -1.60 22.69 10.53
N MET A 177 -2.85 22.29 10.31
CA MET A 177 -4.03 23.10 10.69
C MET A 177 -4.06 23.33 12.20
N LYS A 178 -3.82 22.30 13.01
CA LYS A 178 -3.75 22.42 14.47
C LYS A 178 -2.64 23.35 14.92
N ALA A 179 -1.43 23.19 14.38
CA ALA A 179 -0.30 24.07 14.70
C ALA A 179 -0.57 25.55 14.31
N ASN A 180 -1.23 25.75 13.17
CA ASN A 180 -1.61 27.10 12.75
C ASN A 180 -2.66 27.71 13.70
N ALA A 181 -3.70 26.96 14.07
CA ALA A 181 -4.70 27.42 15.03
C ALA A 181 -4.09 27.75 16.40
N GLU A 182 -3.18 26.91 16.91
CA GLU A 182 -2.45 27.18 18.16
C GLU A 182 -1.58 28.46 18.06
N SER A 183 -0.93 28.66 16.91
CA SER A 183 -0.13 29.86 16.65
C SER A 183 -0.99 31.12 16.61
N GLN A 184 -2.16 31.07 15.94
CA GLN A 184 -3.12 32.19 15.89
C GLN A 184 -3.66 32.51 17.28
N LEU A 185 -3.99 31.49 18.08
CA LEU A 185 -4.48 31.67 19.43
C LEU A 185 -3.40 32.28 20.34
N ALA A 186 -2.13 31.85 20.19
CA ALA A 186 -1.00 32.45 20.89
C ALA A 186 -0.79 33.91 20.49
N TYR A 187 -0.93 34.22 19.20
CA TYR A 187 -0.85 35.61 18.68
C TYR A 187 -1.97 36.48 19.26
N LEU A 188 -3.22 36.04 19.24
CA LEU A 188 -4.36 36.74 19.82
C LEU A 188 -4.17 36.97 21.33
N LYS A 189 -3.71 35.92 22.06
CA LYS A 189 -3.38 36.07 23.48
C LYS A 189 -2.27 37.09 23.74
N SER A 190 -1.29 37.23 22.84
CA SER A 190 -0.21 38.20 22.98
C SER A 190 -0.66 39.64 22.76
N GLN A 191 -1.76 39.85 22.02
CA GLN A 191 -2.37 41.18 21.84
C GLN A 191 -3.08 41.68 23.10
N ILE A 192 -3.47 40.78 24.00
CA ILE A 192 -3.98 41.13 25.32
C ILE A 192 -2.75 41.44 26.20
N ASN A 193 -2.52 42.67 26.53
CA ASN A 193 -1.42 43.04 27.39
C ASN A 193 -1.70 42.56 28.83
N PRO A 194 -1.05 41.49 29.31
CA PRO A 194 -1.35 40.91 30.64
C PRO A 194 -1.05 41.91 31.76
N HIS A 195 -0.05 42.78 31.56
CA HIS A 195 0.30 43.79 32.50
C HIS A 195 -0.78 44.88 32.64
N PHE A 196 -1.45 45.23 31.57
CA PHE A 196 -2.58 46.17 31.63
C PHE A 196 -3.76 45.60 32.40
N TYR A 197 -4.08 44.32 32.21
CA TYR A 197 -5.15 43.64 32.96
C TYR A 197 -4.81 43.53 34.44
N MET A 198 -3.59 43.16 34.80
CA MET A 198 -3.15 43.08 36.19
C MET A 198 -3.19 44.44 36.86
N ASN A 199 -2.76 45.50 36.17
CA ASN A 199 -2.82 46.88 36.72
C ASN A 199 -4.27 47.35 36.91
N MET A 200 -5.16 47.04 35.98
CA MET A 200 -6.60 47.36 36.13
C MET A 200 -7.22 46.62 37.32
N LEU A 201 -6.95 45.31 37.46
CA LEU A 201 -7.46 44.50 38.58
C LEU A 201 -6.95 45.01 39.92
N ASN A 202 -5.66 45.36 39.99
CA ASN A 202 -5.07 45.91 41.22
C ASN A 202 -5.65 47.28 41.55
N ASN A 203 -5.95 48.14 40.54
CA ASN A 203 -6.59 49.42 40.76
C ASN A 203 -8.04 49.26 41.26
N ILE A 204 -8.80 48.31 40.68
CA ILE A 204 -10.18 48.01 41.11
C ILE A 204 -10.17 47.46 42.54
N HIS A 205 -9.23 46.57 42.88
CA HIS A 205 -9.11 45.99 44.20
C HIS A 205 -8.78 47.05 45.25
N GLY A 206 -7.84 47.96 44.94
CA GLY A 206 -7.53 49.14 45.80
C GLY A 206 -8.70 50.13 45.98
N MET A 207 -9.56 50.27 44.98
CA MET A 207 -10.79 51.13 45.12
C MET A 207 -11.82 50.46 46.05
N ILE A 208 -11.95 49.13 45.97
CA ILE A 208 -12.92 48.39 46.86
C ILE A 208 -12.44 48.45 48.31
N GLU A 209 -11.14 48.36 48.59
CA GLU A 209 -10.62 48.48 49.96
C GLU A 209 -10.84 49.87 50.54
N ILE A 210 -10.72 50.95 49.78
CA ILE A 210 -10.94 52.34 50.21
C ILE A 210 -12.41 52.58 50.53
N ASP A 211 -13.36 51.98 49.82
CA ASP A 211 -14.80 52.15 50.02
C ASP A 211 -15.33 51.26 51.20
N ALA A 212 -14.58 50.21 51.60
CA ALA A 212 -14.95 49.37 52.70
C ALA A 212 -14.55 49.95 54.10
N GLU A 213 -13.70 50.96 54.14
CA GLU A 213 -13.27 51.67 55.35
C GLU A 213 -14.10 52.94 55.66
N LYS A 214 -15.12 53.31 54.89
CA LYS A 214 -16.04 54.39 55.13
C LYS A 214 -17.39 53.82 55.69
#